data_1f55eef818229b480ff441609ce3e042
#
_entry.id   1f55eef818229b480ff441609ce3e042
#
_cell.length_a   1.000
_cell.length_b   1.000
_cell.length_c   1.000
_cell.angle_alpha   90.00
_cell.angle_beta   90.00
_cell.angle_gamma   90.00
#
_symmetry.space_group_name_H-M   'P 1'
#
loop_
_entity.id
_entity.type
_entity.pdbx_description
1 polymer ?
#
loop_
_entity_poly.entity_id
_entity_poly.type
_entity_poly.pdbx_seq_one_letter_code
_entity_poly.pdbx_strand_id
1 'polypeptide(L)'
;ADLNTMTMPASDVILYAKWVPNTHTVKFSLDKTAYEKNERLSTHPAETVSHGSKLSNVAEPENGGYTFVGWFYEENGVEKAFDFANMEIRKDLHVYGKWSSNTLKQYTVQFVLQNDHNVKVADDITGAGLAGTTKTFDAKGGTELYADYQEGYFPTVKSQSLLLDIDATELVITFEYVQKEAVPYTVKYINRETEDSVFDGVPVEDKVVSDNRKAVVTETFKVIPGYMPDAYQKRLVVMADGKNILYFYYTKDNEHAYYKITHYTQNTDGTTWTEYASSQAQGDIGTTYTAQPMTIPGFTYSPGAAGEVKSGVLTADGLELKLYYTRNSYPYQVRYLEQSTGNVLHEPKNGSGKYGQMVSESAIDIEGYDKVDPTSAAISIRIETPDDVARLNVITFYYTEKTVEIKYVPVGPAGAQNFGSVDSTSETVKIKTGTAAGSTPTAGDGFKFAGWYKDEACTEPVTGANWIVGNVIKPQKENGMNIATTYYAKFEYDVADLTITKEGCSAADQDQAFIFTIVGDNYSNKVVIKGNGSVTIKGLKIGEYTIHEESGWSWRYRCENQTVTLQPGVTNNVTMTNSRSTDKWLDDNASVDNRFN
;
A
#
# COMPACT_ATOMS: atom_id res chain seq x y z
N ALA A 1 50.72 22.22 13.00
CA ALA A 1 52.07 22.86 13.06
C ALA A 1 52.71 22.68 11.68
N ASP A 2 53.23 23.77 11.11
CA ASP A 2 53.97 23.71 9.86
C ASP A 2 55.39 23.24 10.15
N LEU A 3 55.69 21.99 9.74
CA LEU A 3 56.98 21.34 9.97
C LEU A 3 58.18 22.12 9.33
N ASN A 4 57.88 22.95 8.32
CA ASN A 4 58.93 23.76 7.66
C ASN A 4 59.36 24.98 8.47
N THR A 5 58.62 25.38 9.49
CA THR A 5 58.88 26.54 10.35
C THR A 5 59.19 26.18 11.81
N MET A 6 59.21 24.90 12.16
CA MET A 6 59.55 24.45 13.52
C MET A 6 61.04 24.36 13.74
N THR A 7 61.56 25.07 14.74
CA THR A 7 62.90 24.86 15.27
C THR A 7 62.88 23.67 16.19
N MET A 8 63.71 22.64 15.91
CA MET A 8 63.79 21.41 16.73
C MET A 8 64.31 21.74 18.11
N PRO A 9 63.60 21.41 19.20
CA PRO A 9 64.09 21.55 20.54
C PRO A 9 65.18 20.48 20.85
N ALA A 10 65.97 20.69 21.89
CA ALA A 10 67.03 19.76 22.33
C ALA A 10 66.51 18.47 22.97
N SER A 11 65.19 18.25 22.98
CA SER A 11 64.53 17.03 23.54
C SER A 11 63.75 16.32 22.45
N ASP A 12 63.48 15.03 22.66
CA ASP A 12 62.68 14.21 21.73
C ASP A 12 61.30 14.82 21.49
N VAL A 13 60.92 14.93 20.23
CA VAL A 13 59.59 15.42 19.79
C VAL A 13 58.80 14.28 19.20
N ILE A 14 57.63 14.01 19.79
CA ILE A 14 56.70 13.03 19.25
C ILE A 14 55.66 13.80 18.41
N LEU A 15 55.59 13.49 17.12
CA LEU A 15 54.63 14.05 16.20
C LEU A 15 53.46 13.07 16.01
N TYR A 16 52.26 13.57 16.18
CA TYR A 16 51.03 12.81 15.94
C TYR A 16 50.40 13.26 14.62
N ALA A 17 50.14 12.30 13.72
CA ALA A 17 49.35 12.57 12.52
C ALA A 17 47.87 12.73 12.93
N LYS A 18 47.30 13.86 12.57
CA LYS A 18 45.83 14.09 12.71
C LYS A 18 45.13 13.76 11.41
N TRP A 19 44.44 12.66 11.40
CA TRP A 19 43.61 12.25 10.28
C TRP A 19 42.21 12.87 10.40
N VAL A 20 41.69 13.41 9.32
CA VAL A 20 40.29 13.85 9.20
C VAL A 20 39.61 12.90 8.22
N PRO A 21 38.53 12.25 8.60
CA PRO A 21 37.82 11.36 7.71
C PRO A 21 37.32 12.14 6.48
N ASN A 22 37.42 11.55 5.30
CA ASN A 22 36.72 12.06 4.12
C ASN A 22 35.22 12.08 4.38
N THR A 23 34.52 13.03 3.82
CA THR A 23 33.07 13.14 3.92
C THR A 23 32.44 12.93 2.56
N HIS A 24 31.22 12.43 2.54
CA HIS A 24 30.38 12.22 1.36
C HIS A 24 29.04 12.92 1.55
N THR A 25 28.47 13.34 0.43
CA THR A 25 27.18 14.05 0.41
C THR A 25 26.08 13.09 -0.05
N VAL A 26 24.98 13.02 0.71
CA VAL A 26 23.76 12.34 0.30
C VAL A 26 22.71 13.40 -0.04
N LYS A 27 22.20 13.38 -1.27
CA LYS A 27 21.17 14.28 -1.79
C LYS A 27 19.84 13.54 -1.89
N PHE A 28 18.75 14.27 -1.72
CA PHE A 28 17.40 13.75 -1.77
C PHE A 28 16.58 14.41 -2.87
N SER A 29 15.84 13.61 -3.67
CA SER A 29 14.85 14.05 -4.65
C SER A 29 13.47 13.51 -4.28
N LEU A 30 12.42 14.25 -4.65
CA LEU A 30 11.05 13.85 -4.35
C LEU A 30 10.70 12.48 -4.96
N ASP A 31 11.05 12.30 -6.22
CA ASP A 31 10.78 11.09 -6.99
C ASP A 31 11.89 10.82 -8.03
N LYS A 32 11.73 9.77 -8.81
CA LYS A 32 12.68 9.39 -9.87
C LYS A 32 12.78 10.46 -10.97
N THR A 33 11.70 11.14 -11.31
CA THR A 33 11.70 12.20 -12.33
C THR A 33 12.53 13.39 -11.87
N ALA A 34 12.37 13.81 -10.62
CA ALA A 34 13.18 14.85 -10.00
C ALA A 34 14.65 14.42 -9.87
N TYR A 35 14.91 13.16 -9.55
CA TYR A 35 16.25 12.57 -9.51
C TYR A 35 16.96 12.66 -10.88
N GLU A 36 16.30 12.24 -11.97
CA GLU A 36 16.85 12.28 -13.33
C GLU A 36 17.16 13.71 -13.80
N LYS A 37 16.37 14.70 -13.34
CA LYS A 37 16.60 16.14 -13.57
C LYS A 37 17.60 16.76 -12.60
N ASN A 38 18.15 16.00 -11.65
CA ASN A 38 19.00 16.47 -10.56
C ASN A 38 18.34 17.58 -9.69
N GLU A 39 17.01 17.55 -9.57
CA GLU A 39 16.23 18.44 -8.72
C GLU A 39 16.24 17.91 -7.27
N ARG A 40 16.56 18.80 -6.32
CA ARG A 40 16.61 18.42 -4.90
C ARG A 40 15.31 18.75 -4.20
N LEU A 41 14.93 17.87 -3.28
CA LEU A 41 13.77 18.08 -2.41
C LEU A 41 14.10 19.18 -1.39
N SER A 42 13.36 20.29 -1.41
CA SER A 42 13.63 21.48 -0.59
C SER A 42 13.49 21.22 0.91
N THR A 43 12.61 20.31 1.31
CA THR A 43 12.37 19.92 2.70
C THR A 43 13.44 18.99 3.27
N HIS A 44 14.30 18.42 2.40
CA HIS A 44 15.35 17.47 2.78
C HIS A 44 16.70 17.99 2.28
N PRO A 45 17.42 18.77 3.08
CA PRO A 45 18.74 19.27 2.72
C PRO A 45 19.72 18.12 2.50
N ALA A 46 20.71 18.35 1.65
CA ALA A 46 21.77 17.37 1.47
C ALA A 46 22.54 17.17 2.77
N GLU A 47 22.79 15.93 3.15
CA GLU A 47 23.52 15.61 4.37
C GLU A 47 24.96 15.21 4.08
N THR A 48 25.86 15.58 4.98
CA THR A 48 27.29 15.24 4.89
C THR A 48 27.62 14.18 5.92
N VAL A 49 28.15 13.05 5.46
CA VAL A 49 28.44 11.87 6.28
C VAL A 49 29.93 11.53 6.16
N SER A 50 30.58 11.17 7.27
CA SER A 50 31.97 10.68 7.25
C SER A 50 32.05 9.34 6.49
N HIS A 51 33.17 9.16 5.76
CA HIS A 51 33.41 7.91 5.00
C HIS A 51 33.26 6.67 5.88
N GLY A 52 32.46 5.71 5.45
CA GLY A 52 32.18 4.46 6.16
C GLY A 52 31.17 4.59 7.30
N SER A 53 30.65 5.78 7.57
CA SER A 53 29.55 5.97 8.52
C SER A 53 28.20 5.76 7.86
N LYS A 54 27.19 5.48 8.66
CA LYS A 54 25.79 5.37 8.21
C LYS A 54 25.11 6.75 8.29
N LEU A 55 24.14 6.97 7.43
CA LEU A 55 23.26 8.14 7.51
C LEU A 55 22.19 7.89 8.58
N SER A 56 21.88 8.91 9.39
CA SER A 56 20.72 8.87 10.29
C SER A 56 19.43 8.78 9.48
N ASN A 57 18.41 8.12 10.05
CA ASN A 57 17.11 8.08 9.39
C ASN A 57 16.55 9.49 9.20
N VAL A 58 16.14 9.82 7.99
CA VAL A 58 15.50 11.10 7.66
C VAL A 58 13.98 10.95 7.70
N ALA A 59 13.28 12.05 7.96
CA ALA A 59 11.82 12.06 7.96
C ALA A 59 11.27 11.62 6.59
N GLU A 60 10.08 11.05 6.59
CA GLU A 60 9.39 10.72 5.34
C GLU A 60 8.93 12.01 4.67
N PRO A 61 9.15 12.17 3.35
CA PRO A 61 8.66 13.31 2.62
C PRO A 61 7.15 13.18 2.36
N GLU A 62 6.50 14.30 2.08
CA GLU A 62 5.09 14.31 1.71
C GLU A 62 4.92 14.51 0.19
N ASN A 63 3.98 13.75 -0.40
CA ASN A 63 3.57 13.90 -1.80
C ASN A 63 2.05 13.65 -1.89
N GLY A 64 1.28 14.70 -2.14
CA GLY A 64 -0.18 14.64 -2.10
C GLY A 64 -0.76 13.55 -3.01
N GLY A 65 -1.63 12.70 -2.47
CA GLY A 65 -2.25 11.59 -3.20
C GLY A 65 -1.40 10.32 -3.33
N TYR A 66 -0.23 10.29 -2.68
CA TYR A 66 0.69 9.14 -2.70
C TYR A 66 1.11 8.73 -1.30
N THR A 67 1.41 7.46 -1.12
CA THR A 67 2.02 6.91 0.09
C THR A 67 3.51 6.67 -0.17
N PHE A 68 4.35 7.11 0.74
CA PHE A 68 5.79 6.92 0.66
C PHE A 68 6.15 5.44 0.85
N VAL A 69 6.90 4.87 -0.10
CA VAL A 69 7.34 3.47 -0.07
C VAL A 69 8.72 3.35 0.55
N GLY A 70 9.57 4.36 0.34
CA GLY A 70 10.95 4.36 0.85
C GLY A 70 11.87 5.18 -0.04
N TRP A 71 13.11 5.34 0.43
CA TRP A 71 14.18 5.97 -0.33
C TRP A 71 14.90 4.93 -1.19
N PHE A 72 15.22 5.29 -2.44
CA PHE A 72 15.89 4.44 -3.43
C PHE A 72 17.06 5.18 -4.08
N TYR A 73 17.99 4.46 -4.65
CA TYR A 73 19.11 4.99 -5.43
C TYR A 73 19.44 4.06 -6.60
N GLU A 74 20.18 4.55 -7.57
CA GLU A 74 20.65 3.74 -8.70
C GLU A 74 22.14 3.41 -8.54
N GLU A 75 22.46 2.15 -8.79
CA GLU A 75 23.84 1.68 -8.88
C GLU A 75 24.01 0.78 -10.11
N ASN A 76 24.87 1.21 -11.03
CA ASN A 76 25.08 0.56 -12.32
C ASN A 76 23.80 0.34 -13.14
N GLY A 77 22.87 1.32 -13.08
CA GLY A 77 21.59 1.26 -13.76
C GLY A 77 20.55 0.34 -13.09
N VAL A 78 20.83 -0.15 -11.88
CA VAL A 78 19.88 -0.97 -11.10
C VAL A 78 19.37 -0.16 -9.91
N GLU A 79 18.05 -0.09 -9.79
CA GLU A 79 17.38 0.52 -8.63
C GLU A 79 17.57 -0.35 -7.39
N LYS A 80 17.97 0.27 -6.29
CA LYS A 80 18.15 -0.35 -4.97
C LYS A 80 17.49 0.47 -3.88
N ALA A 81 16.90 -0.20 -2.89
CA ALA A 81 16.40 0.47 -1.69
C ALA A 81 17.57 1.00 -0.85
N PHE A 82 17.40 2.20 -0.29
CA PHE A 82 18.36 2.80 0.61
C PHE A 82 18.10 2.33 2.04
N ASP A 83 19.07 1.62 2.60
CA ASP A 83 18.96 1.03 3.95
C ASP A 83 19.74 1.88 4.97
N PHE A 84 19.05 2.72 5.74
CA PHE A 84 19.63 3.55 6.79
C PHE A 84 20.31 2.73 7.90
N ALA A 85 19.81 1.52 8.18
CA ALA A 85 20.30 0.70 9.28
C ALA A 85 21.65 0.04 8.96
N ASN A 86 21.87 -0.36 7.69
CA ASN A 86 23.00 -1.21 7.32
C ASN A 86 23.95 -0.58 6.30
N MET A 87 23.50 0.42 5.53
CA MET A 87 24.31 0.99 4.46
C MET A 87 25.37 1.98 4.97
N GLU A 88 26.64 1.66 4.76
CA GLU A 88 27.75 2.58 4.98
C GLU A 88 27.96 3.49 3.77
N ILE A 89 28.09 4.79 4.00
CA ILE A 89 28.31 5.78 2.95
C ILE A 89 29.78 5.89 2.62
N ARG A 90 30.16 5.43 1.44
CA ARG A 90 31.55 5.40 0.97
C ARG A 90 31.79 6.24 -0.29
N LYS A 91 30.75 6.85 -0.85
CA LYS A 91 30.75 7.75 -2.01
C LYS A 91 29.58 8.71 -1.89
N ASP A 92 29.61 9.80 -2.66
CA ASP A 92 28.44 10.66 -2.79
C ASP A 92 27.27 9.86 -3.36
N LEU A 93 26.09 10.08 -2.81
CA LEU A 93 24.86 9.42 -3.21
C LEU A 93 23.77 10.43 -3.53
N HIS A 94 22.94 10.06 -4.48
CA HIS A 94 21.70 10.76 -4.78
C HIS A 94 20.56 9.74 -4.63
N VAL A 95 19.63 10.00 -3.73
CA VAL A 95 18.49 9.13 -3.45
C VAL A 95 17.20 9.82 -3.82
N TYR A 96 16.17 9.05 -4.16
CA TYR A 96 14.84 9.56 -4.49
C TYR A 96 13.76 8.78 -3.77
N GLY A 97 12.65 9.47 -3.47
CA GLY A 97 11.47 8.83 -2.91
C GLY A 97 10.76 7.95 -3.94
N LYS A 98 10.36 6.75 -3.52
CA LYS A 98 9.45 5.91 -4.27
C LYS A 98 8.06 6.00 -3.67
N TRP A 99 7.05 6.08 -4.52
CA TRP A 99 5.69 6.40 -4.14
C TRP A 99 4.71 5.37 -4.68
N SER A 100 3.70 5.08 -3.89
CA SER A 100 2.53 4.30 -4.28
C SER A 100 1.32 5.23 -4.24
N SER A 101 0.60 5.36 -5.36
CA SER A 101 -0.62 6.17 -5.38
C SER A 101 -1.70 5.51 -4.51
N ASN A 102 -2.40 6.31 -3.73
CA ASN A 102 -3.60 5.93 -2.97
C ASN A 102 -4.88 6.55 -3.56
N THR A 103 -4.75 7.24 -4.69
CA THR A 103 -5.86 7.89 -5.38
C THR A 103 -6.35 7.03 -6.53
N LEU A 104 -7.65 6.70 -6.53
CA LEU A 104 -8.30 6.03 -7.66
C LEU A 104 -8.74 7.06 -8.70
N LYS A 105 -8.40 6.80 -9.96
CA LYS A 105 -8.84 7.58 -11.14
C LYS A 105 -9.80 6.75 -11.96
N GLN A 106 -10.94 7.35 -12.29
CA GLN A 106 -11.91 6.77 -13.20
C GLN A 106 -11.45 6.96 -14.65
N TYR A 107 -11.70 5.98 -15.51
CA TYR A 107 -11.43 6.05 -16.94
C TYR A 107 -12.59 5.52 -17.76
N THR A 108 -12.65 5.93 -19.02
CA THR A 108 -13.61 5.45 -20.01
C THR A 108 -12.87 4.96 -21.26
N VAL A 109 -13.27 3.78 -21.75
CA VAL A 109 -12.84 3.25 -23.06
C VAL A 109 -14.01 3.38 -24.01
N GLN A 110 -13.82 4.11 -25.09
CA GLN A 110 -14.85 4.38 -26.10
C GLN A 110 -14.56 3.64 -27.41
N PHE A 111 -15.62 3.24 -28.09
CA PHE A 111 -15.57 2.51 -29.36
C PHE A 111 -16.46 3.23 -30.37
N VAL A 112 -15.86 3.97 -31.31
CA VAL A 112 -16.59 4.90 -32.19
C VAL A 112 -16.17 4.74 -33.64
N LEU A 113 -16.97 5.27 -34.56
CA LEU A 113 -16.56 5.39 -35.97
C LEU A 113 -15.45 6.44 -36.13
N GLN A 114 -14.46 6.15 -36.96
CA GLN A 114 -13.35 7.08 -37.24
C GLN A 114 -13.84 8.40 -37.87
N ASN A 115 -14.87 8.35 -38.69
CA ASN A 115 -15.38 9.52 -39.41
C ASN A 115 -16.48 10.27 -38.64
N ASP A 116 -17.05 9.68 -37.58
CA ASP A 116 -18.08 10.28 -36.75
C ASP A 116 -18.04 9.67 -35.34
N HIS A 117 -17.36 10.34 -34.42
CA HIS A 117 -17.24 9.90 -33.04
C HIS A 117 -18.54 9.89 -32.23
N ASN A 118 -19.63 10.47 -32.76
CA ASN A 118 -20.95 10.36 -32.12
C ASN A 118 -21.61 9.00 -32.38
N VAL A 119 -21.14 8.25 -33.37
CA VAL A 119 -21.63 6.91 -33.68
C VAL A 119 -20.81 5.87 -32.91
N LYS A 120 -21.42 5.23 -31.91
CA LYS A 120 -20.84 4.15 -31.17
C LYS A 120 -20.95 2.83 -31.90
N VAL A 121 -19.89 2.06 -31.99
CA VAL A 121 -19.87 0.68 -32.52
C VAL A 121 -19.98 -0.37 -31.43
N ALA A 122 -19.74 0.02 -30.17
CA ALA A 122 -19.97 -0.80 -28.99
C ALA A 122 -20.17 0.09 -27.75
N ASP A 123 -20.70 -0.49 -26.66
CA ASP A 123 -20.83 0.18 -25.37
C ASP A 123 -19.46 0.56 -24.81
N ASP A 124 -19.40 1.73 -24.15
CA ASP A 124 -18.23 2.18 -23.43
C ASP A 124 -17.93 1.24 -22.27
N ILE A 125 -16.64 1.07 -21.98
CA ILE A 125 -16.16 0.39 -20.77
C ILE A 125 -15.71 1.48 -19.80
N THR A 126 -16.31 1.50 -18.60
CA THR A 126 -15.86 2.37 -17.51
C THR A 126 -15.15 1.55 -16.44
N GLY A 127 -14.16 2.12 -15.80
CA GLY A 127 -13.44 1.47 -14.73
C GLY A 127 -12.60 2.44 -13.92
N ALA A 128 -11.86 1.92 -12.94
CA ALA A 128 -10.96 2.68 -12.11
C ALA A 128 -9.61 1.98 -11.96
N GLY A 129 -8.60 2.73 -11.58
CA GLY A 129 -7.28 2.21 -11.22
C GLY A 129 -6.48 3.26 -10.45
N LEU A 130 -5.38 2.83 -9.85
CA LEU A 130 -4.52 3.71 -9.08
C LEU A 130 -3.83 4.74 -9.99
N ALA A 131 -3.83 6.00 -9.60
CA ALA A 131 -3.11 7.05 -10.30
C ALA A 131 -1.63 6.69 -10.46
N GLY A 132 -1.03 7.11 -11.58
CA GLY A 132 0.35 6.78 -11.94
C GLY A 132 0.55 5.39 -12.56
N THR A 133 -0.49 4.54 -12.63
CA THR A 133 -0.41 3.24 -13.32
C THR A 133 -0.84 3.37 -14.78
N THR A 134 -0.26 2.52 -15.64
CA THR A 134 -0.67 2.42 -17.05
C THR A 134 -1.52 1.17 -17.24
N LYS A 135 -2.69 1.33 -17.87
CA LYS A 135 -3.57 0.23 -18.26
C LYS A 135 -3.57 0.08 -19.78
N THR A 136 -3.51 -1.16 -20.27
CA THR A 136 -3.61 -1.48 -21.69
C THR A 136 -4.96 -2.11 -21.98
N PHE A 137 -5.58 -1.67 -23.06
CA PHE A 137 -6.90 -2.11 -23.53
C PHE A 137 -6.79 -2.61 -24.95
N ASP A 138 -7.54 -3.66 -25.25
CA ASP A 138 -7.68 -4.19 -26.59
C ASP A 138 -8.98 -3.72 -27.24
N ALA A 139 -8.94 -3.50 -28.53
CA ALA A 139 -10.13 -3.16 -29.31
C ALA A 139 -11.12 -4.34 -29.29
N LYS A 140 -12.41 -4.05 -29.19
CA LYS A 140 -13.47 -5.04 -29.34
C LYS A 140 -13.57 -5.55 -30.77
N GLY A 141 -13.95 -6.82 -30.92
CA GLY A 141 -14.20 -7.44 -32.22
C GLY A 141 -15.25 -8.55 -32.14
N GLY A 142 -15.77 -8.98 -33.28
CA GLY A 142 -16.72 -10.07 -33.36
C GLY A 142 -18.00 -9.80 -32.53
N THR A 143 -18.32 -10.73 -31.63
CA THR A 143 -19.55 -10.67 -30.80
C THR A 143 -19.55 -9.58 -29.72
N GLU A 144 -18.42 -8.90 -29.50
CA GLU A 144 -18.32 -7.79 -28.54
C GLU A 144 -18.79 -6.46 -29.13
N LEU A 145 -19.00 -6.40 -30.46
CA LEU A 145 -19.60 -5.25 -31.13
C LEU A 145 -21.14 -5.32 -31.09
N TYR A 146 -21.82 -4.19 -31.33
CA TYR A 146 -23.27 -4.22 -31.55
C TYR A 146 -23.63 -5.09 -32.76
N ALA A 147 -24.75 -5.79 -32.70
CA ALA A 147 -25.16 -6.74 -33.71
C ALA A 147 -25.20 -6.12 -35.13
N ASP A 148 -25.60 -4.87 -35.25
CA ASP A 148 -25.68 -4.13 -36.52
C ASP A 148 -24.32 -3.79 -37.14
N TYR A 149 -23.23 -3.91 -36.33
CA TYR A 149 -21.87 -3.57 -36.73
C TYR A 149 -20.93 -4.77 -36.82
N GLN A 150 -21.35 -5.97 -36.42
CA GLN A 150 -20.50 -7.15 -36.32
C GLN A 150 -19.77 -7.49 -37.62
N GLU A 151 -20.41 -7.34 -38.77
CA GLU A 151 -19.87 -7.70 -40.09
C GLU A 151 -19.31 -6.49 -40.87
N GLY A 152 -19.53 -5.28 -40.40
CA GLY A 152 -19.26 -4.05 -41.15
C GLY A 152 -17.99 -3.31 -40.77
N TYR A 153 -17.37 -3.58 -39.63
CA TYR A 153 -16.38 -2.69 -39.09
C TYR A 153 -15.14 -3.44 -38.55
N PHE A 154 -13.99 -2.77 -38.55
CA PHE A 154 -12.78 -3.25 -37.88
C PHE A 154 -12.01 -2.09 -37.24
N PRO A 155 -11.31 -2.31 -36.10
CA PRO A 155 -10.58 -1.27 -35.42
C PRO A 155 -9.33 -0.83 -36.22
N THR A 156 -8.99 0.45 -36.14
CA THR A 156 -7.79 1.02 -36.76
C THR A 156 -6.52 0.61 -36.04
N VAL A 157 -6.61 0.32 -34.72
CA VAL A 157 -5.52 -0.19 -33.88
C VAL A 157 -6.03 -1.33 -33.00
N LYS A 158 -5.16 -2.32 -32.73
CA LYS A 158 -5.55 -3.51 -31.95
C LYS A 158 -5.56 -3.26 -30.46
N SER A 159 -4.61 -2.46 -29.94
CA SER A 159 -4.50 -2.15 -28.52
C SER A 159 -3.98 -0.75 -28.32
N GLN A 160 -4.29 -0.15 -27.18
CA GLN A 160 -3.84 1.16 -26.74
C GLN A 160 -3.61 1.15 -25.22
N SER A 161 -2.69 2.01 -24.75
CA SER A 161 -2.38 2.14 -23.33
C SER A 161 -2.73 3.53 -22.83
N LEU A 162 -3.27 3.60 -21.60
CA LEU A 162 -3.67 4.82 -20.91
C LEU A 162 -2.93 4.93 -19.59
N LEU A 163 -2.15 6.00 -19.41
CA LEU A 163 -1.61 6.39 -18.11
C LEU A 163 -2.73 7.05 -17.29
N LEU A 164 -2.99 6.53 -16.11
CA LEU A 164 -3.96 7.10 -15.17
C LEU A 164 -3.32 8.29 -14.44
N ASP A 165 -3.23 9.43 -15.13
CA ASP A 165 -2.61 10.64 -14.60
C ASP A 165 -3.41 11.20 -13.43
N ILE A 166 -2.73 11.54 -12.33
CA ILE A 166 -3.35 12.06 -11.11
C ILE A 166 -3.98 13.45 -11.34
N ASP A 167 -3.38 14.24 -12.20
CA ASP A 167 -3.82 15.62 -12.49
C ASP A 167 -4.87 15.70 -13.61
N ALA A 168 -5.08 14.61 -14.37
CA ALA A 168 -6.07 14.58 -15.42
C ALA A 168 -7.48 14.69 -14.86
N THR A 169 -8.27 15.59 -15.43
CA THR A 169 -9.71 15.76 -15.10
C THR A 169 -10.57 14.71 -15.77
N GLU A 170 -10.16 14.22 -16.94
CA GLU A 170 -10.82 13.21 -17.71
C GLU A 170 -9.80 12.23 -18.31
N LEU A 171 -10.08 10.95 -18.21
CA LEU A 171 -9.22 9.87 -18.70
C LEU A 171 -10.03 9.02 -19.68
N VAL A 172 -9.89 9.31 -20.96
CA VAL A 172 -10.62 8.62 -22.04
C VAL A 172 -9.61 8.03 -23.02
N ILE A 173 -9.85 6.80 -23.43
CA ILE A 173 -9.15 6.16 -24.55
C ILE A 173 -10.18 5.77 -25.60
N THR A 174 -9.91 6.09 -26.84
CA THR A 174 -10.87 5.93 -27.93
C THR A 174 -10.33 4.96 -28.98
N PHE A 175 -11.06 3.87 -29.21
CA PHE A 175 -10.84 2.98 -30.36
C PHE A 175 -11.71 3.42 -31.50
N GLU A 176 -11.06 3.77 -32.60
CA GLU A 176 -11.72 4.16 -33.83
C GLU A 176 -11.90 2.96 -34.76
N TYR A 177 -13.07 2.87 -35.39
CA TYR A 177 -13.45 1.82 -36.31
C TYR A 177 -13.72 2.37 -37.70
N VAL A 178 -13.30 1.62 -38.73
CA VAL A 178 -13.60 1.93 -40.11
C VAL A 178 -14.58 0.92 -40.67
N GLN A 179 -15.46 1.38 -41.57
CA GLN A 179 -16.39 0.50 -42.25
C GLN A 179 -15.66 -0.34 -43.28
N LYS A 180 -15.98 -1.62 -43.32
CA LYS A 180 -15.48 -2.55 -44.32
C LYS A 180 -16.12 -2.26 -45.69
N GLU A 181 -15.31 -2.21 -46.73
CA GLU A 181 -15.75 -2.08 -48.12
C GLU A 181 -15.82 -3.49 -48.73
N ALA A 182 -17.01 -4.01 -48.94
CA ALA A 182 -17.22 -5.31 -49.55
C ALA A 182 -17.03 -5.21 -51.09
N VAL A 183 -16.09 -5.95 -51.59
CA VAL A 183 -15.74 -6.04 -53.02
C VAL A 183 -15.98 -7.46 -53.49
N PRO A 184 -16.69 -7.68 -54.62
CA PRO A 184 -16.93 -9.01 -55.16
C PRO A 184 -15.68 -9.62 -55.79
N TYR A 185 -15.54 -10.94 -55.66
CA TYR A 185 -14.59 -11.74 -56.40
C TYR A 185 -15.28 -12.99 -56.95
N THR A 186 -14.71 -13.56 -58.00
CA THR A 186 -15.27 -14.73 -58.70
C THR A 186 -14.26 -15.86 -58.67
N VAL A 187 -14.67 -17.07 -58.31
CA VAL A 187 -13.90 -18.30 -58.44
C VAL A 187 -14.38 -19.07 -59.65
N LYS A 188 -13.52 -19.30 -60.61
CA LYS A 188 -13.81 -20.01 -61.84
C LYS A 188 -13.17 -21.39 -61.87
N TYR A 189 -13.87 -22.35 -62.40
CA TYR A 189 -13.48 -23.74 -62.50
C TYR A 189 -13.34 -24.07 -64.01
N ILE A 190 -12.15 -24.32 -64.51
CA ILE A 190 -11.85 -24.43 -65.94
C ILE A 190 -11.30 -25.80 -66.26
N ASN A 191 -11.94 -26.48 -67.18
CA ASN A 191 -11.41 -27.69 -67.79
C ASN A 191 -10.26 -27.34 -68.74
N ARG A 192 -9.05 -27.91 -68.53
CA ARG A 192 -7.85 -27.58 -69.36
C ARG A 192 -7.98 -28.06 -70.78
N GLU A 193 -8.77 -29.10 -71.05
CA GLU A 193 -8.91 -29.66 -72.40
C GLU A 193 -9.88 -28.85 -73.26
N THR A 194 -10.95 -28.31 -72.67
CA THR A 194 -11.97 -27.57 -73.38
C THR A 194 -11.89 -26.07 -73.21
N GLU A 195 -11.04 -25.61 -72.26
CA GLU A 195 -10.87 -24.18 -71.88
C GLU A 195 -12.15 -23.48 -71.43
N ASP A 196 -13.16 -24.26 -70.97
CA ASP A 196 -14.44 -23.79 -70.49
C ASP A 196 -14.78 -24.37 -69.09
N SER A 197 -15.96 -24.08 -68.59
CA SER A 197 -16.45 -24.61 -67.30
C SER A 197 -17.34 -25.85 -67.47
N VAL A 198 -17.12 -26.66 -68.52
CA VAL A 198 -17.90 -27.87 -68.84
C VAL A 198 -17.03 -29.13 -68.57
N PHE A 199 -17.55 -30.07 -67.80
CA PHE A 199 -16.92 -31.30 -67.38
C PHE A 199 -17.80 -32.50 -67.77
N ASP A 200 -17.35 -33.34 -68.66
CA ASP A 200 -18.13 -34.45 -69.25
C ASP A 200 -19.53 -34.05 -69.69
N GLY A 201 -19.64 -32.84 -70.27
CA GLY A 201 -20.90 -32.27 -70.74
C GLY A 201 -21.75 -31.57 -69.69
N VAL A 202 -21.27 -31.48 -68.44
CA VAL A 202 -21.99 -30.81 -67.32
C VAL A 202 -21.33 -29.46 -67.02
N PRO A 203 -22.04 -28.32 -67.14
CA PRO A 203 -21.50 -27.03 -66.78
C PRO A 203 -21.38 -26.90 -65.25
N VAL A 204 -20.29 -26.32 -64.79
CA VAL A 204 -19.98 -26.01 -63.39
C VAL A 204 -20.07 -24.50 -63.21
N GLU A 205 -20.99 -24.05 -62.37
CA GLU A 205 -21.21 -22.62 -62.09
C GLU A 205 -20.02 -21.99 -61.31
N ASP A 206 -19.68 -20.76 -61.69
CA ASP A 206 -18.75 -19.91 -60.98
C ASP A 206 -19.24 -19.62 -59.56
N LYS A 207 -18.33 -19.55 -58.61
CA LYS A 207 -18.65 -19.08 -57.23
C LYS A 207 -18.39 -17.58 -57.19
N VAL A 208 -19.43 -16.78 -56.85
CA VAL A 208 -19.31 -15.34 -56.63
C VAL A 208 -19.48 -15.04 -55.13
N VAL A 209 -18.50 -14.38 -54.54
CA VAL A 209 -18.45 -14.02 -53.12
C VAL A 209 -17.93 -12.60 -52.97
N SER A 210 -18.18 -11.98 -51.84
CA SER A 210 -17.59 -10.65 -51.50
C SER A 210 -16.76 -10.72 -50.25
N ASP A 211 -15.64 -9.98 -50.24
CA ASP A 211 -14.80 -9.77 -49.04
C ASP A 211 -14.25 -8.33 -49.04
N ASN A 212 -13.59 -7.95 -47.98
CA ASN A 212 -13.05 -6.61 -47.84
C ASN A 212 -11.97 -6.31 -48.89
N ARG A 213 -11.96 -5.06 -49.34
CA ARG A 213 -10.82 -4.54 -50.08
C ARG A 213 -9.51 -4.81 -49.36
N LYS A 214 -8.49 -5.27 -50.12
CA LYS A 214 -7.17 -5.73 -49.63
C LYS A 214 -7.19 -6.99 -48.75
N ALA A 215 -8.32 -7.63 -48.55
CA ALA A 215 -8.33 -8.95 -47.90
C ALA A 215 -7.58 -9.95 -48.77
N VAL A 216 -6.87 -10.87 -48.13
CA VAL A 216 -6.28 -12.05 -48.78
C VAL A 216 -7.25 -13.20 -48.57
N VAL A 217 -8.05 -13.49 -49.56
CA VAL A 217 -8.98 -14.62 -49.54
C VAL A 217 -8.28 -15.89 -49.92
N THR A 218 -8.66 -16.99 -49.31
CA THR A 218 -8.16 -18.35 -49.64
C THR A 218 -9.35 -19.20 -50.01
N GLU A 219 -9.36 -19.70 -51.23
CA GLU A 219 -10.41 -20.56 -51.74
C GLU A 219 -9.88 -21.97 -51.94
N THR A 220 -10.69 -22.96 -51.62
CA THR A 220 -10.40 -24.37 -51.90
C THR A 220 -11.07 -24.74 -53.21
N PHE A 221 -10.47 -25.76 -53.89
CA PHE A 221 -11.07 -26.29 -55.13
C PHE A 221 -12.51 -26.83 -54.88
N LYS A 222 -13.29 -26.92 -55.93
CA LYS A 222 -14.56 -27.64 -55.95
C LYS A 222 -14.32 -29.07 -56.41
N VAL A 223 -14.87 -30.06 -55.67
CA VAL A 223 -14.80 -31.45 -56.10
C VAL A 223 -15.57 -31.62 -57.41
N ILE A 224 -14.91 -32.08 -58.44
CA ILE A 224 -15.51 -32.43 -59.74
C ILE A 224 -15.07 -33.88 -60.03
N PRO A 225 -16.00 -34.86 -59.91
CA PRO A 225 -15.63 -36.27 -60.06
C PRO A 225 -14.96 -36.57 -61.39
N GLY A 226 -13.85 -37.34 -61.33
CA GLY A 226 -13.06 -37.67 -62.54
C GLY A 226 -12.12 -36.58 -63.03
N TYR A 227 -11.99 -35.48 -62.27
CA TYR A 227 -11.09 -34.38 -62.58
C TYR A 227 -10.26 -33.94 -61.40
N MET A 228 -8.97 -33.73 -61.59
CA MET A 228 -8.04 -33.26 -60.59
C MET A 228 -7.72 -31.79 -60.81
N PRO A 229 -7.90 -30.92 -59.79
CA PRO A 229 -7.50 -29.51 -59.86
C PRO A 229 -5.99 -29.34 -59.82
N ASP A 230 -5.51 -28.22 -60.37
CA ASP A 230 -4.09 -27.85 -60.37
C ASP A 230 -3.56 -27.43 -58.98
N ALA A 231 -4.44 -27.14 -58.02
CA ALA A 231 -4.09 -26.87 -56.64
C ALA A 231 -5.27 -27.18 -55.68
N TYR A 232 -4.95 -27.59 -54.44
CA TYR A 232 -5.96 -27.80 -53.42
C TYR A 232 -6.61 -26.48 -52.98
N GLN A 233 -5.80 -25.44 -52.81
CA GLN A 233 -6.28 -24.09 -52.47
C GLN A 233 -5.47 -23.03 -53.23
N LYS A 234 -6.11 -21.89 -53.45
CA LYS A 234 -5.49 -20.71 -54.06
C LYS A 234 -5.84 -19.46 -53.31
N ARG A 235 -5.00 -18.45 -53.39
CA ARG A 235 -5.17 -17.15 -52.71
C ARG A 235 -5.34 -16.04 -53.72
N LEU A 236 -6.15 -15.05 -53.36
CA LEU A 236 -6.36 -13.85 -54.13
C LEU A 236 -6.39 -12.64 -53.19
N VAL A 237 -5.71 -11.54 -53.57
CA VAL A 237 -5.87 -10.23 -52.89
C VAL A 237 -7.03 -9.51 -53.54
N VAL A 238 -8.08 -9.18 -52.79
CA VAL A 238 -9.27 -8.50 -53.30
C VAL A 238 -8.96 -7.02 -53.55
N MET A 239 -9.05 -6.60 -54.81
CA MET A 239 -8.76 -5.24 -55.29
C MET A 239 -10.06 -4.48 -55.58
N ALA A 240 -10.05 -3.14 -55.43
CA ALA A 240 -11.25 -2.29 -55.62
C ALA A 240 -11.72 -2.19 -57.07
N ASP A 241 -10.90 -2.54 -58.06
CA ASP A 241 -11.17 -2.36 -59.48
C ASP A 241 -12.06 -3.44 -60.12
N GLY A 242 -12.57 -4.37 -59.31
CA GLY A 242 -13.59 -5.35 -59.75
C GLY A 242 -13.10 -6.51 -60.60
N LYS A 243 -11.81 -6.64 -60.86
CA LYS A 243 -11.21 -7.75 -61.62
C LYS A 243 -10.66 -8.88 -60.75
N ASN A 244 -11.38 -9.21 -59.70
CA ASN A 244 -10.98 -10.22 -58.74
C ASN A 244 -11.47 -11.60 -59.18
N ILE A 245 -10.63 -12.31 -59.95
CA ILE A 245 -10.96 -13.65 -60.47
C ILE A 245 -9.87 -14.62 -60.03
N LEU A 246 -10.28 -15.72 -59.47
CA LEU A 246 -9.40 -16.83 -59.06
C LEU A 246 -9.78 -18.05 -59.89
N TYR A 247 -8.82 -18.68 -60.59
CA TYR A 247 -9.04 -19.80 -61.48
C TYR A 247 -8.50 -21.09 -60.86
N PHE A 248 -9.33 -22.15 -60.84
CA PHE A 248 -8.91 -23.52 -60.66
C PHE A 248 -8.98 -24.21 -62.03
N TYR A 249 -7.83 -24.77 -62.48
CA TYR A 249 -7.73 -25.53 -63.72
C TYR A 249 -7.76 -27.01 -63.42
N TYR A 250 -8.59 -27.77 -64.14
CA TYR A 250 -8.81 -29.18 -63.93
C TYR A 250 -8.32 -30.00 -65.12
N THR A 251 -7.67 -31.16 -64.80
CA THR A 251 -7.28 -32.16 -65.79
C THR A 251 -8.02 -33.46 -65.48
N LYS A 252 -8.44 -34.20 -66.51
CA LYS A 252 -9.14 -35.46 -66.31
C LYS A 252 -8.23 -36.46 -65.61
N ASP A 253 -8.66 -37.05 -64.50
CA ASP A 253 -7.92 -38.00 -63.66
C ASP A 253 -8.92 -38.87 -62.91
N ASN A 254 -8.91 -40.18 -63.18
CA ASN A 254 -9.78 -41.16 -62.55
C ASN A 254 -9.04 -42.04 -61.53
N GLU A 255 -7.76 -41.84 -61.34
CA GLU A 255 -6.89 -42.65 -60.47
C GLU A 255 -6.56 -41.99 -59.16
N HIS A 256 -6.56 -40.66 -59.12
CA HIS A 256 -6.18 -39.88 -57.94
C HIS A 256 -7.29 -38.95 -57.47
N ALA A 257 -7.29 -38.68 -56.16
CA ALA A 257 -8.12 -37.67 -55.55
C ALA A 257 -7.40 -37.02 -54.36
N TYR A 258 -7.92 -35.90 -53.87
CA TYR A 258 -7.40 -35.29 -52.65
C TYR A 258 -8.05 -35.89 -51.40
N TYR A 259 -7.25 -36.04 -50.34
CA TYR A 259 -7.75 -36.22 -49.01
C TYR A 259 -7.30 -35.09 -48.09
N LYS A 260 -8.11 -34.72 -47.11
CA LYS A 260 -7.83 -33.69 -46.10
C LYS A 260 -7.78 -34.36 -44.71
N ILE A 261 -6.82 -33.97 -43.90
CA ILE A 261 -6.75 -34.31 -42.48
C ILE A 261 -7.00 -33.03 -41.73
N THR A 262 -8.01 -33.03 -40.84
CA THR A 262 -8.38 -31.87 -40.03
C THR A 262 -8.28 -32.23 -38.55
N HIS A 263 -7.60 -31.39 -37.79
CA HIS A 263 -7.45 -31.48 -36.36
C HIS A 263 -8.36 -30.43 -35.69
N TYR A 264 -9.28 -30.86 -34.84
CA TYR A 264 -10.25 -30.00 -34.14
C TYR A 264 -9.94 -29.91 -32.66
N THR A 265 -9.83 -28.71 -32.13
CA THR A 265 -9.68 -28.48 -30.69
C THR A 265 -10.99 -28.09 -30.06
N GLN A 266 -11.26 -28.63 -28.84
CA GLN A 266 -12.45 -28.33 -28.06
C GLN A 266 -12.46 -26.86 -27.65
N ASN A 267 -13.59 -26.17 -27.81
CA ASN A 267 -13.80 -24.81 -27.35
C ASN A 267 -13.95 -24.74 -25.80
N THR A 268 -13.93 -23.53 -25.24
CA THR A 268 -14.06 -23.33 -23.79
C THR A 268 -15.43 -23.73 -23.25
N ASP A 269 -16.46 -23.79 -24.11
CA ASP A 269 -17.79 -24.29 -23.77
C ASP A 269 -17.84 -25.81 -23.51
N GLY A 270 -16.78 -26.53 -23.89
CA GLY A 270 -16.66 -27.98 -23.71
C GLY A 270 -17.52 -28.83 -24.64
N THR A 271 -18.25 -28.21 -25.57
CA THR A 271 -19.23 -28.88 -26.44
C THR A 271 -18.98 -28.67 -27.92
N THR A 272 -18.44 -27.53 -28.30
CA THR A 272 -18.15 -27.18 -29.67
C THR A 272 -16.66 -27.34 -29.99
N TRP A 273 -16.33 -27.38 -31.28
CA TRP A 273 -15.00 -27.66 -31.78
C TRP A 273 -14.60 -26.63 -32.83
N THR A 274 -13.34 -26.25 -32.84
CA THR A 274 -12.76 -25.32 -33.83
C THR A 274 -11.62 -26.04 -34.54
N GLU A 275 -11.52 -25.85 -35.87
CA GLU A 275 -10.38 -26.31 -36.65
C GLU A 275 -9.09 -25.65 -36.13
N TYR A 276 -8.15 -26.45 -35.69
CA TYR A 276 -6.82 -26.01 -35.25
C TYR A 276 -5.83 -26.01 -36.40
N ALA A 277 -5.79 -27.09 -37.14
CA ALA A 277 -4.92 -27.26 -38.27
C ALA A 277 -5.53 -28.25 -39.28
N SER A 278 -5.19 -28.07 -40.52
CA SER A 278 -5.49 -29.05 -41.56
C SER A 278 -4.33 -29.22 -42.53
N SER A 279 -4.24 -30.39 -43.07
CA SER A 279 -3.32 -30.73 -44.15
C SER A 279 -4.05 -31.51 -45.24
N GLN A 280 -3.57 -31.42 -46.46
CA GLN A 280 -4.13 -32.12 -47.60
C GLN A 280 -3.02 -32.78 -48.42
N ALA A 281 -3.37 -33.89 -49.04
CA ALA A 281 -2.48 -34.59 -49.95
C ALA A 281 -3.28 -35.27 -51.06
N GLN A 282 -2.63 -35.59 -52.16
CA GLN A 282 -3.12 -36.49 -53.21
C GLN A 282 -2.87 -37.94 -52.83
N GLY A 283 -3.75 -38.82 -53.27
CA GLY A 283 -3.62 -40.23 -53.09
C GLY A 283 -4.37 -41.02 -54.12
N ASP A 284 -4.15 -42.32 -54.13
CA ASP A 284 -4.75 -43.25 -55.07
C ASP A 284 -6.19 -43.60 -54.63
N ILE A 285 -7.15 -43.50 -55.54
CA ILE A 285 -8.54 -43.86 -55.30
C ILE A 285 -8.61 -45.38 -54.98
N GLY A 286 -9.40 -45.76 -53.99
CA GLY A 286 -9.50 -47.13 -53.48
C GLY A 286 -8.53 -47.47 -52.34
N THR A 287 -7.53 -46.59 -52.07
CA THR A 287 -6.57 -46.79 -51.00
C THR A 287 -7.12 -46.25 -49.65
N THR A 288 -6.81 -47.02 -48.57
CA THR A 288 -7.18 -46.58 -47.22
C THR A 288 -6.12 -45.68 -46.64
N TYR A 289 -6.53 -44.46 -46.23
CA TYR A 289 -5.68 -43.46 -45.54
C TYR A 289 -6.04 -43.38 -44.08
N THR A 290 -5.03 -43.21 -43.23
CA THR A 290 -5.20 -43.09 -41.76
C THR A 290 -4.50 -41.86 -41.24
N ALA A 291 -5.23 -40.98 -40.57
CA ALA A 291 -4.68 -39.80 -39.94
C ALA A 291 -3.92 -40.14 -38.67
N GLN A 292 -2.79 -39.48 -38.46
CA GLN A 292 -1.99 -39.60 -37.25
C GLN A 292 -2.27 -38.40 -36.31
N PRO A 293 -2.48 -38.64 -35.00
CA PRO A 293 -2.61 -37.56 -34.04
C PRO A 293 -1.33 -36.72 -33.97
N MET A 294 -1.48 -35.41 -33.82
CA MET A 294 -0.39 -34.47 -33.56
C MET A 294 -0.38 -34.04 -32.11
N THR A 295 0.74 -33.54 -31.63
CA THR A 295 0.83 -32.90 -30.30
C THR A 295 0.35 -31.48 -30.39
N ILE A 296 -0.67 -31.13 -29.58
CA ILE A 296 -1.23 -29.77 -29.48
C ILE A 296 -1.08 -29.32 -28.03
N PRO A 297 -0.31 -28.27 -27.73
CA PRO A 297 -0.14 -27.78 -26.37
C PRO A 297 -1.50 -27.47 -25.71
N GLY A 298 -1.70 -27.94 -24.51
CA GLY A 298 -2.97 -27.74 -23.79
C GLY A 298 -4.11 -28.69 -24.15
N PHE A 299 -3.90 -29.61 -25.10
CA PHE A 299 -4.93 -30.54 -25.55
C PHE A 299 -4.43 -31.99 -25.61
N THR A 300 -5.35 -32.90 -25.46
CA THR A 300 -5.10 -34.33 -25.60
C THR A 300 -6.01 -34.91 -26.68
N TYR A 301 -5.45 -35.73 -27.57
CA TYR A 301 -6.24 -36.46 -28.56
C TYR A 301 -7.32 -37.31 -27.89
N SER A 302 -8.55 -37.23 -28.43
CA SER A 302 -9.74 -37.88 -27.91
C SER A 302 -10.26 -38.93 -28.90
N PRO A 303 -9.73 -40.16 -28.88
CA PRO A 303 -10.19 -41.22 -29.79
C PRO A 303 -11.64 -41.59 -29.52
N GLY A 304 -12.41 -41.76 -30.60
CA GLY A 304 -13.84 -42.07 -30.52
C GLY A 304 -14.74 -40.85 -30.26
N ALA A 305 -14.24 -39.64 -30.37
CA ALA A 305 -15.04 -38.41 -30.31
C ALA A 305 -16.14 -38.43 -31.38
N ALA A 306 -17.32 -37.87 -31.06
CA ALA A 306 -18.40 -37.77 -32.02
C ALA A 306 -17.96 -37.00 -33.29
N GLY A 307 -18.10 -37.60 -34.44
CA GLY A 307 -17.67 -37.07 -35.71
C GLY A 307 -16.24 -37.40 -36.11
N GLU A 308 -15.49 -38.18 -35.30
CA GLU A 308 -14.16 -38.63 -35.66
C GLU A 308 -14.21 -39.53 -36.89
N VAL A 309 -13.32 -39.25 -37.83
CA VAL A 309 -13.00 -40.11 -38.99
C VAL A 309 -11.49 -40.28 -39.00
N LYS A 310 -11.00 -41.31 -38.33
CA LYS A 310 -9.54 -41.57 -38.23
C LYS A 310 -8.96 -42.21 -39.48
N SER A 311 -9.72 -43.08 -40.16
CA SER A 311 -9.33 -43.71 -41.41
C SER A 311 -10.51 -43.91 -42.33
N GLY A 312 -10.24 -43.96 -43.64
CA GLY A 312 -11.25 -44.19 -44.66
C GLY A 312 -10.62 -44.50 -46.02
N VAL A 313 -11.45 -45.03 -46.93
CA VAL A 313 -11.04 -45.33 -48.32
C VAL A 313 -11.21 -44.03 -49.13
N LEU A 314 -10.16 -43.61 -49.86
CA LEU A 314 -10.24 -42.47 -50.74
C LEU A 314 -11.11 -42.80 -51.96
N THR A 315 -12.09 -41.94 -52.20
CA THR A 315 -13.02 -42.04 -53.36
C THR A 315 -12.75 -40.88 -54.34
N ALA A 316 -13.36 -40.89 -55.50
CA ALA A 316 -13.30 -39.81 -56.46
C ALA A 316 -13.85 -38.47 -55.89
N ASP A 317 -14.75 -38.54 -54.90
CA ASP A 317 -15.29 -37.38 -54.20
C ASP A 317 -14.34 -36.85 -53.10
N GLY A 318 -13.18 -37.50 -52.89
CA GLY A 318 -12.21 -37.18 -51.86
C GLY A 318 -12.45 -37.96 -50.56
N LEU A 319 -11.67 -37.62 -49.54
CA LEU A 319 -11.78 -38.17 -48.19
C LEU A 319 -11.47 -37.09 -47.17
N GLU A 320 -12.27 -36.92 -46.15
CA GLU A 320 -11.98 -36.04 -45.03
C GLU A 320 -11.77 -36.87 -43.75
N LEU A 321 -10.57 -36.83 -43.22
CA LEU A 321 -10.20 -37.44 -41.94
C LEU A 321 -10.26 -36.36 -40.86
N LYS A 322 -10.89 -36.65 -39.71
CA LYS A 322 -11.16 -35.72 -38.62
C LYS A 322 -10.66 -36.28 -37.32
N LEU A 323 -9.79 -35.56 -36.65
CA LEU A 323 -9.28 -35.89 -35.32
C LEU A 323 -9.66 -34.79 -34.33
N TYR A 324 -10.06 -35.19 -33.12
CA TYR A 324 -10.56 -34.29 -32.10
C TYR A 324 -9.68 -34.31 -30.87
N TYR A 325 -9.48 -33.14 -30.23
CA TYR A 325 -8.62 -32.95 -29.09
C TYR A 325 -9.34 -32.21 -27.98
N THR A 326 -9.46 -32.85 -26.80
CA THR A 326 -10.08 -32.24 -25.63
C THR A 326 -9.11 -31.37 -24.88
N ARG A 327 -9.62 -30.29 -24.26
CA ARG A 327 -8.82 -29.38 -23.43
C ARG A 327 -8.36 -30.08 -22.16
N ASN A 328 -7.08 -29.96 -21.86
CA ASN A 328 -6.51 -30.40 -20.59
C ASN A 328 -6.93 -29.47 -19.46
N SER A 329 -6.98 -30.01 -18.25
CA SER A 329 -7.17 -29.23 -17.04
C SER A 329 -5.84 -29.01 -16.34
N TYR A 330 -5.59 -27.78 -15.90
CA TYR A 330 -4.40 -27.41 -15.17
C TYR A 330 -4.74 -26.77 -13.84
N PRO A 331 -3.91 -26.98 -12.80
CA PRO A 331 -4.10 -26.36 -11.52
C PRO A 331 -3.85 -24.86 -11.58
N TYR A 332 -4.52 -24.10 -10.72
CA TYR A 332 -4.18 -22.73 -10.40
C TYR A 332 -4.18 -22.54 -8.88
N GLN A 333 -3.50 -21.50 -8.42
CA GLN A 333 -3.38 -21.16 -7.01
C GLN A 333 -3.75 -19.70 -6.78
N VAL A 334 -4.50 -19.43 -5.71
CA VAL A 334 -4.78 -18.08 -5.22
C VAL A 334 -3.93 -17.82 -3.99
N ARG A 335 -3.16 -16.73 -4.00
CA ARG A 335 -2.28 -16.33 -2.89
C ARG A 335 -2.77 -15.03 -2.26
N TYR A 336 -2.55 -14.91 -0.97
CA TYR A 336 -2.95 -13.76 -0.17
C TYR A 336 -1.72 -13.24 0.55
N LEU A 337 -1.14 -12.14 0.05
CA LEU A 337 0.18 -11.66 0.49
C LEU A 337 0.09 -10.24 1.04
N GLU A 338 0.86 -9.95 2.08
CA GLU A 338 1.13 -8.59 2.48
C GLU A 338 2.01 -7.89 1.43
N GLN A 339 1.57 -6.73 0.95
CA GLN A 339 2.23 -6.03 -0.16
C GLN A 339 3.65 -5.59 0.17
N SER A 340 3.89 -5.13 1.40
CA SER A 340 5.18 -4.56 1.80
C SER A 340 6.25 -5.60 2.09
N THR A 341 5.84 -6.79 2.54
CA THR A 341 6.77 -7.83 3.02
C THR A 341 6.76 -9.08 2.16
N GLY A 342 5.69 -9.31 1.38
CA GLY A 342 5.45 -10.57 0.68
C GLY A 342 5.04 -11.72 1.60
N ASN A 343 4.80 -11.47 2.88
CA ASN A 343 4.37 -12.50 3.82
C ASN A 343 3.00 -13.07 3.45
N VAL A 344 2.87 -14.37 3.62
CA VAL A 344 1.60 -15.07 3.42
C VAL A 344 0.67 -14.77 4.59
N LEU A 345 -0.50 -14.22 4.30
CA LEU A 345 -1.51 -13.83 5.29
C LEU A 345 -2.61 -14.87 5.50
N HIS A 346 -2.82 -15.73 4.51
CA HIS A 346 -3.82 -16.80 4.54
C HIS A 346 -3.34 -17.98 3.69
N GLU A 347 -3.75 -19.19 4.04
CA GLU A 347 -3.44 -20.40 3.27
C GLU A 347 -3.90 -20.25 1.81
N PRO A 348 -3.06 -20.64 0.84
CA PRO A 348 -3.41 -20.53 -0.57
C PRO A 348 -4.63 -21.39 -0.92
N LYS A 349 -5.56 -20.83 -1.70
CA LYS A 349 -6.65 -21.58 -2.29
C LYS A 349 -6.17 -22.24 -3.59
N ASN A 350 -6.38 -23.54 -3.74
CA ASN A 350 -6.06 -24.28 -4.96
C ASN A 350 -7.34 -24.58 -5.75
N GLY A 351 -7.26 -24.46 -7.06
CA GLY A 351 -8.33 -24.79 -7.99
C GLY A 351 -7.79 -25.44 -9.26
N SER A 352 -8.67 -25.74 -10.20
CA SER A 352 -8.31 -26.20 -11.54
C SER A 352 -9.22 -25.59 -12.58
N GLY A 353 -8.68 -25.33 -13.78
CA GLY A 353 -9.41 -24.83 -14.92
C GLY A 353 -8.91 -25.47 -16.22
N LYS A 354 -9.75 -25.45 -17.26
CA LYS A 354 -9.36 -25.95 -18.57
C LYS A 354 -8.44 -24.95 -19.29
N TYR A 355 -7.50 -25.48 -20.05
CA TYR A 355 -6.58 -24.67 -20.87
C TYR A 355 -7.33 -23.57 -21.66
N GLY A 356 -6.87 -22.34 -21.56
CA GLY A 356 -7.47 -21.18 -22.21
C GLY A 356 -8.77 -20.68 -21.56
N GLN A 357 -9.28 -21.34 -20.51
CA GLN A 357 -10.44 -20.87 -19.74
C GLN A 357 -10.05 -19.66 -18.88
N MET A 358 -10.91 -18.66 -18.82
CA MET A 358 -10.81 -17.59 -17.84
C MET A 358 -11.36 -18.08 -16.51
N VAL A 359 -10.55 -18.01 -15.46
CA VAL A 359 -11.00 -18.23 -14.07
C VAL A 359 -10.91 -16.92 -13.32
N SER A 360 -11.89 -16.68 -12.47
CA SER A 360 -12.01 -15.44 -11.71
C SER A 360 -12.16 -15.76 -10.23
N GLU A 361 -11.38 -15.08 -9.40
CA GLU A 361 -11.39 -15.25 -7.94
C GLU A 361 -11.49 -13.89 -7.25
N SER A 362 -12.13 -13.87 -6.09
CA SER A 362 -12.32 -12.67 -5.30
C SER A 362 -11.40 -12.64 -4.09
N ALA A 363 -10.96 -11.45 -3.70
CA ALA A 363 -10.19 -11.24 -2.48
C ALA A 363 -11.07 -11.52 -1.25
N ILE A 364 -10.54 -12.30 -0.32
CA ILE A 364 -11.17 -12.57 0.99
C ILE A 364 -10.92 -11.42 1.96
N ASP A 365 -11.72 -11.34 3.03
CA ASP A 365 -11.45 -10.42 4.13
C ASP A 365 -10.44 -11.06 5.09
N ILE A 366 -9.38 -10.32 5.41
CA ILE A 366 -8.35 -10.75 6.37
C ILE A 366 -8.34 -9.75 7.52
N GLU A 367 -8.59 -10.25 8.72
CA GLU A 367 -8.67 -9.41 9.92
C GLU A 367 -7.37 -8.61 10.13
N GLY A 368 -7.50 -7.31 10.31
CA GLY A 368 -6.37 -6.40 10.51
C GLY A 368 -5.69 -5.91 9.22
N TYR A 369 -6.23 -6.27 8.06
CA TYR A 369 -5.69 -5.86 6.77
C TYR A 369 -6.76 -5.26 5.86
N ASP A 370 -6.35 -4.33 5.01
CA ASP A 370 -7.14 -3.78 3.92
C ASP A 370 -6.68 -4.40 2.60
N LYS A 371 -7.62 -4.64 1.69
CA LYS A 371 -7.32 -5.04 0.31
C LYS A 371 -6.65 -3.87 -0.40
N VAL A 372 -5.57 -4.14 -1.13
CA VAL A 372 -4.81 -3.09 -1.83
C VAL A 372 -5.61 -2.48 -2.99
N ASP A 373 -6.39 -3.30 -3.68
CA ASP A 373 -7.29 -2.83 -4.73
C ASP A 373 -8.75 -3.15 -4.35
N PRO A 374 -9.46 -2.24 -3.67
CA PRO A 374 -10.85 -2.45 -3.26
C PRO A 374 -11.82 -2.48 -4.44
N THR A 375 -11.42 -2.01 -5.64
CA THR A 375 -12.29 -1.99 -6.83
C THR A 375 -12.23 -3.28 -7.61
N SER A 376 -11.16 -4.05 -7.56
CA SER A 376 -11.10 -5.42 -8.12
C SER A 376 -11.64 -6.41 -7.11
N ALA A 377 -12.97 -6.51 -7.04
CA ALA A 377 -13.62 -7.59 -6.29
C ALA A 377 -13.14 -8.97 -6.77
N ALA A 378 -12.65 -9.05 -8.00
CA ALA A 378 -12.13 -10.28 -8.59
C ALA A 378 -10.94 -10.01 -9.51
N ILE A 379 -9.98 -10.93 -9.51
CA ILE A 379 -8.89 -11.00 -10.49
C ILE A 379 -9.14 -12.21 -11.37
N SER A 380 -9.01 -12.02 -12.68
CA SER A 380 -9.17 -13.10 -13.66
C SER A 380 -7.84 -13.44 -14.29
N ILE A 381 -7.58 -14.74 -14.44
CA ILE A 381 -6.44 -15.25 -15.22
C ILE A 381 -6.94 -16.23 -16.28
N ARG A 382 -6.21 -16.30 -17.40
CA ARG A 382 -6.36 -17.36 -18.38
C ARG A 382 -5.52 -18.55 -17.96
N ILE A 383 -6.09 -19.74 -17.99
CA ILE A 383 -5.39 -20.97 -17.66
C ILE A 383 -4.48 -21.36 -18.83
N GLU A 384 -3.19 -21.44 -18.55
CA GLU A 384 -2.15 -21.82 -19.51
C GLU A 384 -1.49 -23.15 -19.12
N THR A 385 -0.76 -23.75 -20.06
CA THR A 385 0.09 -24.91 -19.75
C THR A 385 1.18 -24.46 -18.78
N PRO A 386 1.38 -25.13 -17.65
CA PRO A 386 2.55 -24.86 -16.82
C PRO A 386 3.81 -25.33 -17.57
N ASP A 387 4.57 -24.38 -18.06
CA ASP A 387 5.82 -24.67 -18.80
C ASP A 387 6.94 -25.11 -17.85
N ASP A 388 6.80 -24.78 -16.55
CA ASP A 388 7.78 -25.07 -15.51
C ASP A 388 7.13 -24.88 -14.14
N VAL A 389 7.72 -25.42 -13.08
CA VAL A 389 7.30 -25.26 -11.67
C VAL A 389 7.23 -23.78 -11.27
N ALA A 390 7.91 -22.88 -11.98
CA ALA A 390 7.93 -21.44 -11.72
C ALA A 390 6.76 -20.65 -12.35
N ARG A 391 6.03 -21.19 -13.31
CA ARG A 391 4.92 -20.53 -14.00
C ARG A 391 3.59 -21.23 -13.77
N LEU A 392 3.23 -21.40 -12.51
CA LEU A 392 1.90 -21.83 -12.15
C LEU A 392 0.88 -20.74 -12.54
N ASN A 393 -0.33 -21.16 -12.87
CA ASN A 393 -1.46 -20.25 -12.97
C ASN A 393 -1.74 -19.69 -11.58
N VAL A 394 -1.32 -18.45 -11.30
CA VAL A 394 -1.40 -17.85 -9.97
C VAL A 394 -2.19 -16.56 -10.03
N ILE A 395 -3.16 -16.45 -9.13
CA ILE A 395 -3.81 -15.19 -8.78
C ILE A 395 -3.24 -14.75 -7.43
N THR A 396 -2.79 -13.50 -7.33
CA THR A 396 -2.29 -12.96 -6.07
C THR A 396 -3.11 -11.76 -5.66
N PHE A 397 -3.65 -11.80 -4.44
CA PHE A 397 -4.27 -10.66 -3.78
C PHE A 397 -3.28 -10.07 -2.78
N TYR A 398 -3.09 -8.77 -2.87
CA TYR A 398 -2.24 -8.02 -1.96
C TYR A 398 -3.06 -7.29 -0.92
N TYR A 399 -2.49 -7.17 0.27
CA TYR A 399 -3.10 -6.55 1.43
C TYR A 399 -2.12 -5.60 2.11
N THR A 400 -2.66 -4.56 2.73
CA THR A 400 -1.90 -3.62 3.55
C THR A 400 -2.40 -3.73 4.99
N GLU A 401 -1.48 -3.88 5.93
CA GLU A 401 -1.84 -3.91 7.35
C GLU A 401 -2.43 -2.56 7.77
N LYS A 402 -3.58 -2.62 8.45
CA LYS A 402 -4.24 -1.45 9.03
C LYS A 402 -3.40 -0.81 10.12
N THR A 403 -3.61 0.47 10.32
CA THR A 403 -3.02 1.21 11.42
C THR A 403 -4.10 1.71 12.37
N VAL A 404 -3.73 1.91 13.61
CA VAL A 404 -4.56 2.54 14.63
C VAL A 404 -3.81 3.69 15.29
N GLU A 405 -4.55 4.71 15.69
CA GLU A 405 -4.02 5.83 16.44
C GLU A 405 -4.22 5.58 17.95
N ILE A 406 -3.16 5.75 18.72
CA ILE A 406 -3.16 5.71 20.18
C ILE A 406 -2.84 7.14 20.65
N LYS A 407 -3.67 7.68 21.55
CA LYS A 407 -3.53 9.05 22.06
C LYS A 407 -3.13 9.06 23.52
N TYR A 408 -2.39 10.09 23.92
CA TYR A 408 -1.93 10.33 25.28
C TYR A 408 -2.26 11.76 25.69
N VAL A 409 -3.15 11.91 26.67
CA VAL A 409 -3.70 13.20 27.05
C VAL A 409 -3.34 13.50 28.50
N PRO A 410 -2.65 14.62 28.79
CA PRO A 410 -2.40 15.04 30.17
C PRO A 410 -3.68 15.62 30.81
N VAL A 411 -3.99 15.21 32.02
CA VAL A 411 -5.14 15.67 32.81
C VAL A 411 -4.67 16.19 34.16
N GLY A 412 -4.99 17.42 34.48
CA GLY A 412 -4.63 18.06 35.74
C GLY A 412 -5.84 18.42 36.59
N PRO A 413 -5.62 18.96 37.81
CA PRO A 413 -6.69 19.47 38.66
C PRO A 413 -7.48 20.59 37.96
N ALA A 414 -8.77 20.68 38.23
CA ALA A 414 -9.65 21.68 37.63
C ALA A 414 -9.11 23.10 37.81
N GLY A 415 -8.97 23.83 36.70
CA GLY A 415 -8.44 25.19 36.65
C GLY A 415 -6.93 25.35 36.82
N ALA A 416 -6.19 24.25 37.01
CA ALA A 416 -4.73 24.29 37.08
C ALA A 416 -4.11 24.52 35.67
N GLN A 417 -3.01 25.28 35.67
CA GLN A 417 -2.18 25.50 34.46
C GLN A 417 -0.81 24.88 34.70
N ASN A 418 -0.13 24.50 33.60
CA ASN A 418 1.24 23.96 33.65
C ASN A 418 1.42 22.76 34.59
N PHE A 419 0.38 21.96 34.77
CA PHE A 419 0.38 20.82 35.69
C PHE A 419 1.25 19.65 35.24
N GLY A 420 1.61 19.59 33.96
CA GLY A 420 2.46 18.57 33.38
C GLY A 420 2.19 18.35 31.90
N SER A 421 3.01 17.52 31.29
CA SER A 421 2.95 17.18 29.88
C SER A 421 3.28 15.72 29.64
N VAL A 422 3.10 15.28 28.41
CA VAL A 422 3.55 13.97 27.91
C VAL A 422 4.51 14.22 26.75
N ASP A 423 5.51 13.36 26.56
CA ASP A 423 6.51 13.51 25.47
C ASP A 423 5.93 13.19 24.10
N SER A 424 4.94 12.31 24.03
CA SER A 424 4.17 12.03 22.81
C SER A 424 2.68 12.18 23.11
N THR A 425 1.97 12.94 22.27
CA THR A 425 0.51 13.12 22.41
C THR A 425 -0.30 12.09 21.61
N SER A 426 0.31 11.47 20.59
CA SER A 426 -0.27 10.35 19.84
C SER A 426 0.81 9.59 19.07
N GLU A 427 0.50 8.37 18.69
CA GLU A 427 1.27 7.57 17.77
C GLU A 427 0.35 6.74 16.88
N THR A 428 0.79 6.48 15.65
CA THR A 428 0.12 5.58 14.71
C THR A 428 0.91 4.29 14.61
N VAL A 429 0.27 3.17 14.92
CA VAL A 429 0.91 1.86 14.93
C VAL A 429 0.16 0.87 14.06
N LYS A 430 0.90 -0.04 13.40
CA LYS A 430 0.30 -1.16 12.69
C LYS A 430 -0.48 -2.05 13.66
N ILE A 431 -1.65 -2.51 13.22
CA ILE A 431 -2.61 -3.17 14.12
C ILE A 431 -2.09 -4.51 14.67
N LYS A 432 -1.44 -5.33 13.85
CA LYS A 432 -0.91 -6.65 14.24
C LYS A 432 0.59 -6.65 14.52
N THR A 433 1.38 -6.08 13.61
CA THR A 433 2.85 -6.17 13.72
C THR A 433 3.45 -5.02 14.51
N GLY A 434 2.79 -3.86 14.56
CA GLY A 434 3.28 -2.68 15.26
C GLY A 434 3.43 -2.90 16.76
N THR A 435 4.37 -2.18 17.35
CA THR A 435 4.56 -2.10 18.80
C THR A 435 4.47 -0.64 19.19
N ALA A 436 3.57 -0.32 20.12
CA ALA A 436 3.42 1.03 20.63
C ALA A 436 4.70 1.47 21.37
N ALA A 437 5.21 2.64 21.04
CA ALA A 437 6.34 3.25 21.73
C ALA A 437 5.92 3.73 23.13
N GLY A 438 4.68 4.19 23.23
CA GLY A 438 4.12 4.72 24.46
C GLY A 438 4.46 6.18 24.70
N SER A 439 4.22 6.66 25.92
CA SER A 439 4.48 8.06 26.27
C SER A 439 4.97 8.19 27.70
N THR A 440 5.81 9.20 27.93
CA THR A 440 6.42 9.51 29.23
C THR A 440 5.80 10.78 29.78
N PRO A 441 5.22 10.76 31.00
CA PRO A 441 4.68 11.94 31.64
C PRO A 441 5.81 12.74 32.32
N THR A 442 5.73 14.05 32.25
CA THR A 442 6.58 14.99 33.00
C THR A 442 5.69 15.91 33.81
N ALA A 443 5.82 15.86 35.12
CA ALA A 443 5.06 16.73 36.02
C ALA A 443 5.58 18.17 35.95
N GLY A 444 4.67 19.13 36.01
CA GLY A 444 4.99 20.55 36.18
C GLY A 444 5.37 20.87 37.63
N ASP A 445 5.91 22.08 37.83
CA ASP A 445 6.31 22.55 39.15
C ASP A 445 5.09 22.60 40.09
N GLY A 446 5.23 21.99 41.25
CA GLY A 446 4.13 21.91 42.24
C GLY A 446 3.15 20.76 42.01
N PHE A 447 3.41 19.91 41.04
CA PHE A 447 2.57 18.76 40.70
C PHE A 447 3.37 17.46 40.70
N LYS A 448 2.64 16.36 40.78
CA LYS A 448 3.18 15.01 40.62
C LYS A 448 2.33 14.21 39.67
N PHE A 449 2.95 13.27 38.96
CA PHE A 449 2.24 12.29 38.17
C PHE A 449 1.57 11.26 39.08
N ALA A 450 0.25 11.09 38.93
CA ALA A 450 -0.56 10.20 39.76
C ALA A 450 -0.84 8.83 39.09
N GLY A 451 -0.67 8.71 37.79
CA GLY A 451 -0.84 7.45 37.06
C GLY A 451 -1.48 7.63 35.69
N TRP A 452 -1.51 6.54 34.94
CA TRP A 452 -2.18 6.44 33.66
C TRP A 452 -3.59 5.84 33.81
N TYR A 453 -4.56 6.37 33.06
CA TYR A 453 -5.97 5.97 33.11
C TYR A 453 -6.51 5.70 31.70
N LYS A 454 -7.58 4.89 31.63
CA LYS A 454 -8.27 4.55 30.38
C LYS A 454 -9.41 5.53 30.05
N ASP A 455 -9.84 6.33 31.00
CA ASP A 455 -10.96 7.26 30.90
C ASP A 455 -10.54 8.69 31.28
N GLU A 456 -11.16 9.69 30.69
CA GLU A 456 -10.87 11.12 30.91
C GLU A 456 -11.14 11.55 32.38
N ALA A 457 -12.11 10.92 33.04
CA ALA A 457 -12.39 11.18 34.44
C ALA A 457 -11.32 10.58 35.38
N CYS A 458 -10.37 9.85 34.86
CA CYS A 458 -9.30 9.18 35.60
C CYS A 458 -9.82 8.29 36.74
N THR A 459 -10.85 7.47 36.46
CA THR A 459 -11.45 6.51 37.39
C THR A 459 -11.00 5.07 37.14
N GLU A 460 -10.58 4.73 35.90
CA GLU A 460 -10.12 3.41 35.49
C GLU A 460 -8.59 3.41 35.29
N PRO A 461 -7.79 3.05 36.31
CA PRO A 461 -6.35 3.08 36.21
C PRO A 461 -5.84 1.99 35.25
N VAL A 462 -4.82 2.32 34.47
CA VAL A 462 -4.05 1.34 33.70
C VAL A 462 -3.18 0.57 34.69
N THR A 463 -3.34 -0.76 34.73
CA THR A 463 -2.60 -1.63 35.65
C THR A 463 -1.85 -2.74 34.91
N GLY A 464 -0.76 -3.22 35.48
CA GLY A 464 0.03 -4.32 34.95
C GLY A 464 1.49 -3.93 34.67
N ALA A 465 2.42 -4.78 35.07
CA ALA A 465 3.85 -4.51 34.97
C ALA A 465 4.37 -4.31 33.52
N ASN A 466 3.66 -4.87 32.53
CA ASN A 466 4.02 -4.71 31.12
C ASN A 466 3.39 -3.44 30.49
N TRP A 467 2.37 -2.88 31.12
CA TRP A 467 1.69 -1.68 30.65
C TRP A 467 2.39 -0.39 31.10
N ILE A 468 3.03 -0.44 32.26
CA ILE A 468 3.72 0.70 32.84
C ILE A 468 5.11 0.28 33.27
N VAL A 469 6.11 0.92 32.70
CA VAL A 469 7.54 0.71 33.05
C VAL A 469 8.07 2.02 33.64
N GLY A 470 8.25 2.05 34.97
CA GLY A 470 8.45 3.32 35.67
C GLY A 470 7.17 4.15 35.55
N ASN A 471 7.27 5.33 34.93
CA ASN A 471 6.12 6.19 34.64
C ASN A 471 5.66 6.11 33.17
N VAL A 472 6.40 5.40 32.32
CA VAL A 472 6.11 5.29 30.87
C VAL A 472 4.97 4.32 30.66
N ILE A 473 3.92 4.75 29.95
CA ILE A 473 2.90 3.83 29.46
C ILE A 473 3.42 3.06 28.25
N LYS A 474 3.18 1.77 28.20
CA LYS A 474 3.49 0.85 27.10
C LYS A 474 2.22 0.12 26.69
N PRO A 475 1.39 0.70 25.80
CA PRO A 475 0.17 0.04 25.36
C PRO A 475 0.44 -1.38 24.87
N GLN A 476 -0.35 -2.31 25.35
CA GLN A 476 -0.25 -3.73 24.99
C GLN A 476 -1.35 -4.09 23.99
N LYS A 477 -1.08 -5.09 23.17
CA LYS A 477 -2.08 -5.63 22.26
C LYS A 477 -3.18 -6.36 23.02
N GLU A 478 -4.42 -6.17 22.61
CA GLU A 478 -5.57 -6.93 23.07
C GLU A 478 -5.94 -7.94 21.97
N ASN A 479 -6.06 -9.22 22.33
CA ASN A 479 -6.28 -10.31 21.37
C ASN A 479 -5.27 -10.31 20.19
N GLY A 480 -4.03 -9.91 20.45
CA GLY A 480 -2.96 -9.87 19.44
C GLY A 480 -2.97 -8.65 18.52
N MET A 481 -3.83 -7.65 18.77
CA MET A 481 -3.95 -6.44 17.97
C MET A 481 -3.83 -5.17 18.81
N ASN A 482 -3.21 -4.14 18.25
CA ASN A 482 -3.28 -2.80 18.80
C ASN A 482 -4.68 -2.22 18.61
N ILE A 483 -5.18 -1.47 19.57
CA ILE A 483 -6.51 -0.88 19.56
C ILE A 483 -6.40 0.63 19.55
N ALA A 484 -7.21 1.29 18.72
CA ALA A 484 -7.37 2.75 18.77
C ALA A 484 -7.96 3.14 20.12
N THR A 485 -7.21 3.92 20.90
CA THR A 485 -7.60 4.28 22.27
C THR A 485 -6.92 5.57 22.70
N THR A 486 -7.42 6.13 23.79
CA THR A 486 -6.82 7.30 24.44
C THR A 486 -6.47 6.92 25.88
N TYR A 487 -5.24 7.21 26.27
CA TYR A 487 -4.77 7.09 27.65
C TYR A 487 -4.59 8.47 28.27
N TYR A 488 -4.91 8.60 29.54
CA TYR A 488 -4.92 9.86 30.27
C TYR A 488 -3.84 9.83 31.35
N ALA A 489 -2.88 10.76 31.26
CA ALA A 489 -1.84 10.98 32.26
C ALA A 489 -2.37 11.92 33.34
N LYS A 490 -2.73 11.41 34.48
CA LYS A 490 -3.26 12.21 35.63
C LYS A 490 -2.13 12.87 36.39
N PHE A 491 -2.26 14.17 36.58
CA PHE A 491 -1.40 14.96 37.43
C PHE A 491 -2.21 15.51 38.63
N GLU A 492 -1.62 15.52 39.79
CA GLU A 492 -2.21 16.02 41.01
C GLU A 492 -1.24 17.01 41.65
N TYR A 493 -1.77 17.90 42.52
CA TYR A 493 -0.89 18.73 43.30
C TYR A 493 0.04 17.87 44.15
N ASP A 494 1.34 18.17 44.10
CA ASP A 494 2.28 17.56 45.04
C ASP A 494 2.07 18.22 46.41
N VAL A 495 2.05 17.41 47.45
CA VAL A 495 1.69 17.85 48.81
C VAL A 495 2.69 17.35 49.82
N ALA A 496 2.85 18.12 50.87
CA ALA A 496 3.70 17.79 52.00
C ALA A 496 3.06 18.21 53.34
N ASP A 497 3.50 17.58 54.41
CA ASP A 497 3.09 17.96 55.76
C ASP A 497 4.02 19.04 56.30
N LEU A 498 3.48 20.02 57.04
CA LEU A 498 4.22 21.06 57.75
C LEU A 498 4.04 20.88 59.25
N THR A 499 5.11 20.69 59.98
CA THR A 499 5.12 20.69 61.46
C THR A 499 5.64 22.02 61.98
N ILE A 500 4.83 22.69 62.75
CA ILE A 500 5.19 23.92 63.45
C ILE A 500 5.46 23.56 64.93
N THR A 501 6.67 23.84 65.39
CA THR A 501 7.08 23.64 66.78
C THR A 501 7.23 25.00 67.44
N LYS A 502 6.55 25.16 68.55
CA LYS A 502 6.61 26.35 69.39
C LYS A 502 7.54 26.16 70.55
N GLU A 503 8.49 27.08 70.70
CA GLU A 503 9.47 27.09 71.80
C GLU A 503 9.52 28.46 72.48
N GLY A 504 10.28 28.54 73.61
CA GLY A 504 10.56 29.79 74.33
C GLY A 504 9.42 30.26 75.21
N CYS A 505 8.40 29.43 75.45
CA CYS A 505 7.37 29.72 76.49
C CYS A 505 7.92 29.36 77.85
N SER A 506 7.69 30.25 78.83
CA SER A 506 8.16 30.01 80.19
C SER A 506 7.44 28.83 80.86
N ALA A 507 8.06 28.20 81.84
CA ALA A 507 7.42 27.11 82.60
C ALA A 507 6.13 27.48 83.27
N ALA A 508 5.95 28.76 83.63
CA ALA A 508 4.72 29.28 84.27
C ALA A 508 3.57 29.52 83.28
N ASP A 509 3.86 29.61 81.99
CA ASP A 509 2.86 30.00 80.96
C ASP A 509 2.56 28.83 79.99
N GLN A 510 2.75 27.56 80.41
CA GLN A 510 2.52 26.42 79.55
C GLN A 510 1.08 26.21 79.10
N ASP A 511 0.11 26.81 79.80
CA ASP A 511 -1.33 26.82 79.42
C ASP A 511 -1.67 27.97 78.47
N GLN A 512 -0.73 28.89 78.22
CA GLN A 512 -0.91 29.98 77.26
C GLN A 512 -1.12 29.43 75.85
N ALA A 513 -2.17 29.82 75.15
CA ALA A 513 -2.41 29.54 73.78
C ALA A 513 -1.68 30.55 72.87
N PHE A 514 -0.99 30.07 71.86
CA PHE A 514 -0.35 30.87 70.83
C PHE A 514 -1.03 30.57 69.49
N ILE A 515 -1.48 31.61 68.77
CA ILE A 515 -2.15 31.48 67.51
C ILE A 515 -1.18 31.82 66.41
N PHE A 516 -1.00 30.90 65.47
CA PHE A 516 -0.15 31.09 64.31
C PHE A 516 -1.00 31.11 63.04
N THR A 517 -0.82 32.13 62.22
CA THR A 517 -1.39 32.22 60.90
C THR A 517 -0.34 31.72 59.90
N ILE A 518 -0.73 30.79 59.05
CA ILE A 518 0.07 30.21 57.99
C ILE A 518 -0.48 30.72 56.66
N VAL A 519 0.36 31.38 55.87
CA VAL A 519 -0.01 31.96 54.59
C VAL A 519 0.87 31.37 53.52
N GLY A 520 0.26 30.84 52.47
CA GLY A 520 0.92 30.36 51.25
C GLY A 520 0.14 30.79 50.00
N ASP A 521 0.48 30.29 48.82
CA ASP A 521 -0.27 30.57 47.58
C ASP A 521 -1.71 30.04 47.70
N ASN A 522 -2.69 30.95 47.67
CA ASN A 522 -4.11 30.65 47.83
C ASN A 522 -4.45 29.83 49.11
N TYR A 523 -3.61 29.94 50.14
CA TYR A 523 -3.80 29.27 51.42
C TYR A 523 -3.64 30.25 52.56
N SER A 524 -4.61 30.25 53.48
CA SER A 524 -4.50 30.93 54.76
C SER A 524 -5.25 30.15 55.80
N ASN A 525 -4.57 29.79 56.89
CA ASN A 525 -5.19 29.05 57.99
C ASN A 525 -4.55 29.44 59.32
N LYS A 526 -5.27 29.21 60.40
CA LYS A 526 -4.79 29.46 61.76
C LYS A 526 -4.72 28.18 62.58
N VAL A 527 -3.63 28.03 63.31
CA VAL A 527 -3.48 26.93 64.27
C VAL A 527 -3.17 27.47 65.66
N VAL A 528 -3.48 26.69 66.66
CA VAL A 528 -3.23 27.03 68.06
C VAL A 528 -2.30 26.02 68.69
N ILE A 529 -1.24 26.50 69.33
CA ILE A 529 -0.32 25.68 70.09
C ILE A 529 -0.33 26.19 71.56
N LYS A 530 -0.52 25.29 72.54
CA LYS A 530 -0.40 25.62 73.97
C LYS A 530 1.06 25.45 74.43
N GLY A 531 1.52 26.44 75.18
CA GLY A 531 2.87 26.40 75.76
C GLY A 531 3.94 26.14 74.74
N ASN A 532 4.88 25.25 75.09
CA ASN A 532 5.84 24.66 74.16
C ASN A 532 5.23 23.36 73.64
N GLY A 533 4.94 23.31 72.32
CA GLY A 533 4.29 22.18 71.71
C GLY A 533 4.48 22.20 70.20
N SER A 534 3.83 21.29 69.53
CA SER A 534 3.85 21.25 68.06
C SER A 534 2.48 20.92 67.48
N VAL A 535 2.29 21.31 66.23
CA VAL A 535 1.13 20.95 65.40
C VAL A 535 1.59 20.59 63.99
N THR A 536 1.01 19.55 63.43
CA THR A 536 1.27 19.15 62.05
C THR A 536 0.06 19.41 61.21
N ILE A 537 0.24 20.17 60.13
CA ILE A 537 -0.77 20.43 59.09
C ILE A 537 -0.46 19.50 57.95
N LYS A 538 -1.40 18.67 57.57
CA LYS A 538 -1.21 17.64 56.54
C LYS A 538 -1.69 18.10 55.17
N GLY A 539 -0.99 17.62 54.13
CA GLY A 539 -1.43 17.73 52.74
C GLY A 539 -1.43 19.16 52.17
N LEU A 540 -0.52 20.01 52.64
CA LEU A 540 -0.30 21.33 52.02
C LEU A 540 0.37 21.16 50.67
N LYS A 541 -0.02 21.97 49.68
CA LYS A 541 0.70 22.03 48.38
C LYS A 541 2.15 22.41 48.65
N ILE A 542 3.06 21.80 47.88
CA ILE A 542 4.49 22.22 47.94
C ILE A 542 4.58 23.70 47.51
N GLY A 543 5.49 24.43 48.11
CA GLY A 543 5.65 25.87 47.88
C GLY A 543 6.11 26.59 49.14
N GLU A 544 6.19 27.91 49.06
CA GLU A 544 6.61 28.75 50.17
C GLU A 544 5.44 29.09 51.07
N TYR A 545 5.63 28.96 52.40
CA TYR A 545 4.68 29.34 53.45
C TYR A 545 5.34 30.23 54.45
N THR A 546 4.66 31.30 54.78
CA THR A 546 5.04 32.21 55.87
C THR A 546 4.18 31.94 57.08
N ILE A 547 4.81 31.78 58.23
CA ILE A 547 4.16 31.55 59.52
C ILE A 547 4.40 32.78 60.39
N HIS A 548 3.37 33.37 60.89
CA HIS A 548 3.47 34.47 61.84
C HIS A 548 2.57 34.25 63.04
N GLU A 549 3.05 34.67 64.20
CA GLU A 549 2.28 34.62 65.46
C GLU A 549 1.37 35.84 65.55
N GLU A 550 0.14 35.65 66.00
CA GLU A 550 -0.83 36.74 66.31
C GLU A 550 -0.40 37.45 67.55
N SER A 551 0.47 38.44 67.45
CA SER A 551 1.10 39.17 68.58
C SER A 551 0.07 39.90 69.50
N GLY A 552 -1.10 40.26 69.00
CA GLY A 552 -2.16 40.84 69.80
C GLY A 552 -2.77 39.89 70.83
N TRP A 553 -2.66 38.57 70.59
CA TRP A 553 -3.12 37.53 71.52
C TRP A 553 -2.04 37.13 72.54
N SER A 554 -0.79 37.15 72.17
CA SER A 554 0.36 36.73 73.00
C SER A 554 1.26 37.92 73.41
N TRP A 555 0.72 39.03 73.77
CA TRP A 555 1.35 40.33 74.02
C TRP A 555 2.60 40.28 74.94
N ARG A 556 2.74 39.24 75.78
CA ARG A 556 3.91 39.00 76.64
C ARG A 556 5.07 38.40 75.90
N TYR A 557 4.83 37.93 74.68
CA TYR A 557 5.79 37.20 73.88
C TYR A 557 5.96 37.85 72.53
N ARG A 558 7.16 37.79 71.99
CA ARG A 558 7.49 38.21 70.60
C ARG A 558 8.08 37.06 69.89
N CYS A 559 7.62 36.82 68.67
CA CYS A 559 8.12 35.82 67.76
C CYS A 559 8.35 36.47 66.37
N GLU A 560 9.47 36.15 65.76
CA GLU A 560 9.72 36.57 64.37
C GLU A 560 9.01 35.64 63.39
N ASN A 561 8.54 36.20 62.29
CA ASN A 561 7.97 35.41 61.23
C ASN A 561 8.99 34.44 60.65
N GLN A 562 8.56 33.25 60.31
CA GLN A 562 9.39 32.23 59.66
C GLN A 562 8.78 31.93 58.29
N THR A 563 9.68 31.65 57.33
CA THR A 563 9.29 31.20 56.00
C THR A 563 9.88 29.81 55.78
N VAL A 564 9.10 28.91 55.23
CA VAL A 564 9.51 27.54 54.88
C VAL A 564 9.03 27.20 53.49
N THR A 565 9.91 26.60 52.70
CA THR A 565 9.54 26.02 51.40
C THR A 565 9.30 24.52 51.60
N LEU A 566 8.05 24.10 51.45
CA LEU A 566 7.68 22.69 51.60
C LEU A 566 8.20 21.88 50.42
N GLN A 567 8.84 20.76 50.71
CA GLN A 567 9.34 19.79 49.75
C GLN A 567 8.68 18.43 49.98
N PRO A 568 8.38 17.70 48.90
CA PRO A 568 7.73 16.41 49.03
C PRO A 568 8.69 15.35 49.59
N GLY A 569 8.19 14.40 50.34
CA GLY A 569 8.92 13.25 50.82
C GLY A 569 9.95 13.56 51.95
N VAL A 570 10.04 14.80 52.43
CA VAL A 570 10.91 15.19 53.54
C VAL A 570 10.10 15.73 54.68
N THR A 571 10.69 15.77 55.88
CA THR A 571 10.07 16.38 57.08
C THR A 571 10.26 17.89 57.00
N ASN A 572 9.14 18.61 56.76
CA ASN A 572 9.15 20.07 56.75
C ASN A 572 8.78 20.58 58.15
N ASN A 573 9.77 21.07 58.87
CA ASN A 573 9.63 21.59 60.24
C ASN A 573 9.99 23.07 60.24
N VAL A 574 9.25 23.84 61.02
CA VAL A 574 9.60 25.22 61.37
C VAL A 574 9.47 25.42 62.87
N THR A 575 10.45 26.07 63.46
CA THR A 575 10.45 26.37 64.88
C THR A 575 10.14 27.86 65.08
N MET A 576 9.08 28.13 65.81
CA MET A 576 8.62 29.47 66.22
C MET A 576 9.09 29.72 67.64
N THR A 577 10.22 30.44 67.79
CA THR A 577 10.80 30.70 69.13
C THR A 577 10.36 32.05 69.65
N ASN A 578 9.70 32.06 70.80
CA ASN A 578 9.31 33.26 71.47
C ASN A 578 10.35 33.76 72.44
N SER A 579 10.54 35.06 72.45
CA SER A 579 11.24 35.75 73.51
C SER A 579 10.18 36.48 74.42
N ARG A 580 10.34 36.32 75.70
CA ARG A 580 9.42 37.04 76.62
C ARG A 580 9.73 38.53 76.58
N SER A 581 8.71 39.35 76.37
CA SER A 581 8.87 40.80 76.41
C SER A 581 9.26 41.20 77.84
N THR A 582 10.27 42.02 77.91
CA THR A 582 10.71 42.63 79.20
C THR A 582 9.95 43.91 79.43
N ASP A 583 9.13 44.31 78.49
CA ASP A 583 8.26 45.51 78.68
C ASP A 583 7.28 45.26 79.81
N LYS A 584 7.35 46.09 80.77
CA LYS A 584 6.38 46.08 81.89
C LYS A 584 5.08 46.69 81.42
N TRP A 585 3.94 46.05 81.74
CA TRP A 585 2.65 46.60 81.47
C TRP A 585 2.43 47.93 82.18
N LEU A 586 3.03 48.06 83.38
CA LEU A 586 3.01 49.26 84.21
C LEU A 586 4.48 49.58 84.55
N ASP A 587 4.94 50.78 84.27
CA ASP A 587 6.13 51.33 84.88
C ASP A 587 5.80 51.70 86.33
N ASP A 588 6.75 51.54 87.24
CA ASP A 588 6.56 51.79 88.69
C ASP A 588 6.07 53.26 89.01
N ASN A 589 6.09 54.10 87.95
CA ASN A 589 5.72 55.52 88.05
C ASN A 589 4.62 55.97 87.08
N ALA A 590 3.93 55.07 86.38
CA ALA A 590 2.92 55.42 85.43
C ALA A 590 1.53 54.99 85.88
N SER A 591 0.60 55.99 85.97
CA SER A 591 -0.83 55.69 86.05
C SER A 591 -1.37 55.30 84.67
N VAL A 592 -1.92 54.13 84.56
CA VAL A 592 -2.58 53.70 83.37
C VAL A 592 -4.08 53.81 83.54
N ASP A 593 -4.70 54.66 82.70
CA ASP A 593 -6.14 54.66 82.48
C ASP A 593 -6.54 53.47 81.68
N ASN A 594 -7.08 52.42 82.33
CA ASN A 594 -7.67 51.29 81.64
C ASN A 594 -9.00 51.71 81.00
N ARG A 595 -9.00 52.11 79.73
CA ARG A 595 -10.24 52.30 79.00
C ARG A 595 -10.56 50.99 78.23
N PHE A 596 -11.55 50.28 78.68
CA PHE A 596 -12.20 49.21 77.92
C PHE A 596 -13.28 49.85 77.04
N ASN A 597 -13.13 49.73 75.76
CA ASN A 597 -14.20 50.00 74.80
C ASN A 597 -14.93 48.70 74.47
#